data_6fab4cde56b56dc41a915a7d59bd48fc
#
_entry.id   6fab4cde56b56dc41a915a7d59bd48fc
#
_cell.length_a   1.000
_cell.length_b   1.000
_cell.length_c   1.000
_cell.angle_alpha   90.00
_cell.angle_beta   90.00
_cell.angle_gamma   90.00
#
_symmetry.space_group_name_H-M   'P 1'
#
loop_
_entity.id
_entity.type
_entity.pdbx_description
1 polymer ?
#
loop_
_entity_poly.entity_id
_entity_poly.type
_entity_poly.pdbx_seq_one_letter_code
_entity_poly.pdbx_strand_id
1 'polypeptide(L)'
;MRGKWLFLVAALTAAAIGCGQGRAIFDIDVFSFLRATNADTLPYVGPLPPGVPDTIPVQTIKSLGIGSSSIVDTVRVFGTVDFVNTSGTGTVTFQVYFDTAKSAVYTGTPAFSVNGAVTPGVTTTSPFDIPDLPTALKPLFLASTVYVGIRVSTTGTISGTAKLTALRARIVIQDKFF
;
A
#
# COMPACT_ATOMS: atom_id res chain seq x y z
N MET A 1 15.76 -29.78 49.62
CA MET A 1 15.64 -29.97 48.16
C MET A 1 14.31 -29.49 47.53
N ARG A 2 13.28 -29.20 48.31
CA ARG A 2 11.95 -28.79 47.81
C ARG A 2 11.89 -27.34 47.23
N GLY A 3 12.76 -26.45 47.64
CA GLY A 3 12.73 -25.03 47.14
C GLY A 3 13.20 -24.83 45.73
N LYS A 4 14.14 -25.62 45.24
CA LYS A 4 14.68 -25.48 43.87
C LYS A 4 13.67 -25.84 42.76
N TRP A 5 12.76 -26.74 43.05
CA TRP A 5 11.69 -27.15 42.10
C TRP A 5 10.61 -26.07 41.97
N LEU A 6 10.30 -25.36 43.07
CA LEU A 6 9.32 -24.25 43.04
C LEU A 6 9.80 -23.08 42.17
N PHE A 7 11.09 -22.76 42.20
CA PHE A 7 11.66 -21.72 41.35
C PHE A 7 11.69 -22.13 39.87
N LEU A 8 11.92 -23.39 39.59
CA LEU A 8 11.96 -23.90 38.21
C LEU A 8 10.56 -23.94 37.59
N VAL A 9 9.53 -24.30 38.33
CA VAL A 9 8.11 -24.25 37.90
C VAL A 9 7.65 -22.80 37.71
N ALA A 10 8.00 -21.89 38.62
CA ALA A 10 7.66 -20.45 38.50
C ALA A 10 8.34 -19.79 37.29
N ALA A 11 9.60 -20.17 36.99
CA ALA A 11 10.31 -19.65 35.81
C ALA A 11 9.72 -20.19 34.50
N LEU A 12 9.29 -21.46 34.45
CA LEU A 12 8.63 -22.03 33.27
C LEU A 12 7.25 -21.43 33.04
N THR A 13 6.46 -21.15 34.09
CA THR A 13 5.16 -20.50 33.96
C THR A 13 5.31 -19.02 33.52
N ALA A 14 6.32 -18.30 34.01
CA ALA A 14 6.60 -16.92 33.57
C ALA A 14 7.04 -16.87 32.10
N ALA A 15 7.82 -17.85 31.61
CA ALA A 15 8.20 -17.97 30.21
C ALA A 15 6.99 -18.30 29.31
N ALA A 16 6.05 -19.12 29.77
CA ALA A 16 4.83 -19.45 29.02
C ALA A 16 3.87 -18.25 28.90
N ILE A 17 3.82 -17.35 29.89
CA ILE A 17 2.98 -16.13 29.84
C ILE A 17 3.59 -15.06 28.92
N GLY A 18 4.93 -15.04 28.75
CA GLY A 18 5.63 -14.11 27.86
C GLY A 18 5.53 -14.45 26.36
N CYS A 19 5.13 -15.67 26.01
CA CYS A 19 5.06 -16.13 24.61
C CYS A 19 3.71 -15.91 23.91
N GLY A 20 2.76 -15.24 24.55
CA GLY A 20 1.37 -15.13 24.06
C GLY A 20 1.12 -14.14 22.92
N GLN A 21 2.11 -13.34 22.49
CA GLN A 21 1.94 -12.36 21.41
C GLN A 21 3.20 -12.31 20.55
N GLY A 22 3.19 -13.01 19.42
CA GLY A 22 4.21 -12.89 18.39
C GLY A 22 3.93 -11.70 17.46
N ARG A 23 4.98 -10.97 17.09
CA ARG A 23 4.93 -9.98 16.00
C ARG A 23 5.59 -10.59 14.78
N ALA A 24 4.88 -10.57 13.66
CA ALA A 24 5.42 -10.91 12.35
C ALA A 24 5.52 -9.64 11.50
N ILE A 25 6.63 -9.49 10.77
CA ILE A 25 6.85 -8.38 9.85
C ILE A 25 6.97 -8.94 8.44
N PHE A 26 6.15 -8.42 7.54
CA PHE A 26 6.14 -8.79 6.13
C PHE A 26 6.50 -7.59 5.28
N ASP A 27 7.49 -7.74 4.42
CA ASP A 27 7.86 -6.74 3.41
C ASP A 27 7.40 -7.24 2.04
N ILE A 28 6.49 -6.51 1.42
CA ILE A 28 5.88 -6.85 0.13
C ILE A 28 6.36 -5.83 -0.91
N ASP A 29 6.96 -6.31 -2.00
CA ASP A 29 7.26 -5.49 -3.17
C ASP A 29 6.03 -5.45 -4.09
N VAL A 30 5.16 -4.46 -3.85
CA VAL A 30 3.94 -4.24 -4.64
C VAL A 30 4.29 -3.81 -6.08
N PHE A 31 5.39 -3.08 -6.26
CA PHE A 31 5.83 -2.59 -7.55
C PHE A 31 6.09 -3.74 -8.55
N SER A 32 6.67 -4.84 -8.10
CA SER A 32 6.96 -5.99 -8.98
C SER A 32 5.70 -6.58 -9.62
N PHE A 33 4.58 -6.61 -8.88
CA PHE A 33 3.28 -7.07 -9.42
C PHE A 33 2.69 -6.11 -10.44
N LEU A 34 2.79 -4.80 -10.20
CA LEU A 34 2.28 -3.78 -11.12
C LEU A 34 3.09 -3.77 -12.42
N ARG A 35 4.40 -3.83 -12.31
CA ARG A 35 5.31 -3.87 -13.46
C ARG A 35 5.11 -5.11 -14.33
N ALA A 36 4.87 -6.26 -13.74
CA ALA A 36 4.63 -7.51 -14.48
C ALA A 36 3.39 -7.44 -15.39
N THR A 37 2.44 -6.56 -15.09
CA THR A 37 1.21 -6.34 -15.85
C THR A 37 1.21 -5.01 -16.63
N ASN A 38 2.33 -4.30 -16.70
CA ASN A 38 2.47 -2.94 -17.26
C ASN A 38 1.50 -1.92 -16.62
N ALA A 39 1.15 -2.14 -15.34
CA ALA A 39 0.27 -1.27 -14.57
C ALA A 39 1.03 -0.24 -13.72
N ASP A 40 2.33 -0.12 -13.92
CA ASP A 40 3.23 0.84 -13.28
C ASP A 40 3.25 2.21 -13.97
N THR A 41 2.60 2.33 -15.11
CA THR A 41 2.64 3.53 -15.94
C THR A 41 1.22 3.92 -16.37
N LEU A 42 0.87 5.19 -16.15
CA LEU A 42 -0.45 5.73 -16.51
C LEU A 42 -0.29 7.10 -17.19
N PRO A 43 -0.75 7.25 -18.45
CA PRO A 43 -0.76 8.55 -19.11
C PRO A 43 -1.73 9.49 -18.40
N TYR A 44 -1.42 10.78 -18.40
CA TYR A 44 -2.31 11.82 -17.92
C TYR A 44 -2.45 12.96 -18.91
N VAL A 45 -3.61 13.56 -18.93
CA VAL A 45 -3.93 14.74 -19.70
C VAL A 45 -4.90 15.62 -18.90
N GLY A 46 -4.71 16.89 -18.92
CA GLY A 46 -5.59 17.87 -18.27
C GLY A 46 -5.99 18.97 -19.27
N PRO A 47 -7.28 19.34 -19.36
CA PRO A 47 -8.43 18.63 -18.79
C PRO A 47 -8.64 17.24 -19.42
N LEU A 48 -9.14 16.29 -18.64
CA LEU A 48 -9.32 14.91 -19.11
C LEU A 48 -10.40 14.85 -20.20
N PRO A 49 -10.09 14.42 -21.44
CA PRO A 49 -11.10 14.24 -22.47
C PRO A 49 -12.06 13.09 -22.11
N PRO A 50 -13.33 13.15 -22.51
CA PRO A 50 -14.26 12.05 -22.35
C PRO A 50 -13.74 10.76 -22.95
N GLY A 51 -13.81 9.65 -22.18
CA GLY A 51 -13.39 8.33 -22.62
C GLY A 51 -11.89 8.01 -22.45
N VAL A 52 -11.09 8.97 -22.03
CA VAL A 52 -9.68 8.68 -21.65
C VAL A 52 -9.65 8.10 -20.23
N PRO A 53 -9.06 6.92 -20.00
CA PRO A 53 -8.99 6.34 -18.67
C PRO A 53 -8.03 7.15 -17.79
N ASP A 54 -8.51 7.49 -16.59
CA ASP A 54 -7.72 8.09 -15.51
C ASP A 54 -7.23 7.03 -14.50
N THR A 55 -7.52 5.76 -14.77
CA THR A 55 -7.25 4.63 -13.88
C THR A 55 -6.56 3.48 -14.62
N ILE A 56 -5.77 2.71 -13.89
CA ILE A 56 -5.29 1.42 -14.39
C ILE A 56 -6.37 0.33 -14.21
N PRO A 57 -6.30 -0.77 -14.99
CA PRO A 57 -7.07 -1.97 -14.66
C PRO A 57 -6.73 -2.46 -13.25
N VAL A 58 -7.77 -2.77 -12.46
CA VAL A 58 -7.58 -3.22 -11.07
C VAL A 58 -6.69 -4.45 -11.03
N GLN A 59 -5.63 -4.38 -10.25
CA GLN A 59 -4.65 -5.45 -10.06
C GLN A 59 -5.02 -6.31 -8.86
N THR A 60 -4.66 -7.59 -8.92
CA THR A 60 -4.91 -8.56 -7.86
C THR A 60 -3.60 -8.92 -7.18
N ILE A 61 -3.52 -8.71 -5.88
CA ILE A 61 -2.37 -9.12 -5.08
C ILE A 61 -2.80 -10.28 -4.19
N LYS A 62 -2.08 -11.39 -4.26
CA LYS A 62 -2.20 -12.48 -3.28
C LYS A 62 -1.57 -12.01 -1.99
N SER A 63 -2.39 -11.82 -0.98
CA SER A 63 -1.96 -11.43 0.35
C SER A 63 -1.70 -12.66 1.23
N LEU A 64 -1.36 -12.43 2.49
CA LEU A 64 -0.86 -13.46 3.40
C LEU A 64 -1.92 -14.50 3.78
N GLY A 65 -3.21 -14.16 3.66
CA GLY A 65 -4.31 -15.07 4.03
C GLY A 65 -4.25 -15.49 5.50
N ILE A 66 -3.76 -14.61 6.36
CA ILE A 66 -3.63 -14.86 7.79
C ILE A 66 -5.02 -14.77 8.41
N GLY A 67 -5.39 -15.79 9.19
CA GLY A 67 -6.73 -15.92 9.74
C GLY A 67 -7.22 -14.71 10.55
N SER A 68 -8.52 -14.64 10.79
CA SER A 68 -9.22 -13.55 11.47
C SER A 68 -8.84 -13.34 12.94
N SER A 69 -8.02 -14.20 13.54
CA SER A 69 -7.47 -14.06 14.89
C SER A 69 -6.31 -13.06 14.97
N SER A 70 -5.68 -12.76 13.83
CA SER A 70 -4.55 -11.84 13.76
C SER A 70 -5.02 -10.38 13.70
N ILE A 71 -4.19 -9.48 14.22
CA ILE A 71 -4.43 -8.03 14.19
C ILE A 71 -3.31 -7.39 13.39
N VAL A 72 -3.67 -6.60 12.40
CA VAL A 72 -2.70 -5.74 11.71
C VAL A 72 -2.44 -4.52 12.57
N ASP A 73 -1.23 -4.42 13.09
CA ASP A 73 -0.78 -3.32 13.94
C ASP A 73 -0.46 -2.09 13.08
N THR A 74 0.41 -2.27 12.09
CA THR A 74 0.88 -1.18 11.22
C THR A 74 0.97 -1.65 9.78
N VAL A 75 0.59 -0.78 8.85
CA VAL A 75 0.84 -0.93 7.42
C VAL A 75 1.53 0.33 6.91
N ARG A 76 2.85 0.27 6.77
CA ARG A 76 3.64 1.35 6.17
C ARG A 76 3.74 1.13 4.67
N VAL A 77 3.48 2.17 3.89
CA VAL A 77 3.63 2.14 2.43
C VAL A 77 4.59 3.23 2.00
N PHE A 78 5.59 2.88 1.21
CA PHE A 78 6.59 3.82 0.73
C PHE A 78 7.02 3.52 -0.69
N GLY A 79 7.44 4.55 -1.40
CA GLY A 79 7.82 4.42 -2.80
C GLY A 79 8.15 5.73 -3.48
N THR A 80 8.12 5.69 -4.80
CA THR A 80 8.46 6.84 -5.65
C THR A 80 7.62 6.82 -6.91
N VAL A 81 7.10 8.00 -7.29
CA VAL A 81 6.40 8.24 -8.56
C VAL A 81 7.17 9.30 -9.33
N ASP A 82 7.43 9.03 -10.60
CA ASP A 82 7.97 9.99 -11.56
C ASP A 82 6.83 10.53 -12.43
N PHE A 83 6.68 11.85 -12.45
CA PHE A 83 5.78 12.55 -13.36
C PHE A 83 6.60 13.08 -14.53
N VAL A 84 6.52 12.40 -15.67
CA VAL A 84 7.18 12.80 -16.92
C VAL A 84 6.23 13.68 -17.69
N ASN A 85 6.40 15.00 -17.60
CA ASN A 85 5.52 15.96 -18.23
C ASN A 85 6.02 16.36 -19.62
N THR A 86 5.18 16.22 -20.63
CA THR A 86 5.52 16.55 -22.01
C THR A 86 5.07 17.95 -22.38
N SER A 87 3.95 18.44 -21.83
CA SER A 87 3.45 19.77 -22.14
C SER A 87 2.66 20.38 -20.99
N GLY A 88 2.65 21.71 -20.94
CA GLY A 88 1.88 22.51 -19.99
C GLY A 88 2.42 22.51 -18.57
N THR A 89 1.81 23.32 -17.72
CA THR A 89 2.17 23.48 -16.30
C THR A 89 0.92 23.26 -15.44
N GLY A 90 1.09 22.52 -14.35
CA GLY A 90 -0.03 22.19 -13.45
C GLY A 90 0.39 21.25 -12.33
N THR A 91 -0.60 20.56 -11.77
CA THR A 91 -0.39 19.57 -10.72
C THR A 91 -0.97 18.22 -11.15
N VAL A 92 -0.23 17.16 -10.88
CA VAL A 92 -0.68 15.77 -11.04
C VAL A 92 -0.87 15.19 -9.65
N THR A 93 -2.01 14.52 -9.42
CA THR A 93 -2.31 13.79 -8.20
C THR A 93 -2.39 12.30 -8.52
N PHE A 94 -1.48 11.53 -7.96
CA PHE A 94 -1.44 10.08 -8.05
C PHE A 94 -2.10 9.48 -6.81
N GLN A 95 -3.12 8.66 -6.98
CA GLN A 95 -3.94 8.09 -5.92
C GLN A 95 -3.89 6.58 -5.95
N VAL A 96 -3.72 5.96 -4.80
CA VAL A 96 -3.70 4.50 -4.65
C VAL A 96 -4.88 4.06 -3.80
N TYR A 97 -5.54 3.00 -4.24
CA TYR A 97 -6.73 2.41 -3.63
C TYR A 97 -6.48 0.95 -3.30
N PHE A 98 -7.01 0.50 -2.17
CA PHE A 98 -7.02 -0.92 -1.79
C PHE A 98 -8.46 -1.33 -1.43
N ASP A 99 -8.87 -2.53 -1.86
CA ASP A 99 -10.15 -3.12 -1.49
C ASP A 99 -10.08 -4.66 -1.55
N THR A 100 -11.00 -5.34 -0.91
CA THR A 100 -11.23 -6.80 -1.04
C THR A 100 -12.24 -7.16 -2.12
N ALA A 101 -12.95 -6.17 -2.66
CA ALA A 101 -13.89 -6.32 -3.77
C ALA A 101 -13.40 -5.57 -5.00
N LYS A 102 -13.14 -6.27 -6.10
CA LYS A 102 -12.62 -5.70 -7.34
C LYS A 102 -13.47 -4.54 -7.87
N SER A 103 -14.79 -4.64 -7.79
CA SER A 103 -15.72 -3.62 -8.27
C SER A 103 -15.79 -2.37 -7.39
N ALA A 104 -15.32 -2.45 -6.15
CA ALA A 104 -15.39 -1.35 -5.19
C ALA A 104 -14.11 -0.51 -5.11
N VAL A 105 -13.00 -0.95 -5.73
CA VAL A 105 -11.67 -0.31 -5.60
C VAL A 105 -11.72 1.21 -5.83
N TYR A 106 -12.41 1.69 -6.84
CA TYR A 106 -12.46 3.11 -7.18
C TYR A 106 -13.67 3.87 -6.62
N THR A 107 -14.52 3.22 -5.83
CA THR A 107 -15.72 3.85 -5.24
C THR A 107 -15.46 4.46 -3.87
N GLY A 108 -14.38 4.03 -3.21
CA GLY A 108 -13.98 4.51 -1.89
C GLY A 108 -13.02 5.71 -1.92
N THR A 109 -12.55 6.09 -0.75
CA THR A 109 -11.46 7.08 -0.62
C THR A 109 -10.12 6.44 -0.93
N PRO A 110 -9.17 7.19 -1.55
CA PRO A 110 -7.83 6.66 -1.75
C PRO A 110 -7.16 6.35 -0.41
N ALA A 111 -6.38 5.29 -0.38
CA ALA A 111 -5.56 4.92 0.77
C ALA A 111 -4.49 6.00 1.06
N PHE A 112 -3.94 6.55 -0.02
CA PHE A 112 -3.06 7.71 0.02
C PHE A 112 -2.99 8.39 -1.35
N SER A 113 -2.46 9.63 -1.35
CA SER A 113 -2.26 10.43 -2.55
C SER A 113 -0.87 11.05 -2.56
N VAL A 114 -0.27 11.15 -3.75
CA VAL A 114 1.02 11.80 -3.98
C VAL A 114 0.81 12.89 -5.02
N ASN A 115 1.23 14.11 -4.70
CA ASN A 115 1.10 15.26 -5.59
C ASN A 115 2.45 15.65 -6.18
N GLY A 116 2.47 16.02 -7.45
CA GLY A 116 3.62 16.57 -8.13
C GLY A 116 3.26 17.83 -8.92
N ALA A 117 3.95 18.93 -8.69
CA ALA A 117 3.91 20.09 -9.59
C ALA A 117 4.76 19.78 -10.81
N VAL A 118 4.22 19.98 -12.01
CA VAL A 118 4.88 19.61 -13.26
C VAL A 118 5.05 20.78 -14.19
N THR A 119 6.17 20.79 -14.92
CA THR A 119 6.52 21.78 -15.94
C THR A 119 6.92 21.08 -17.24
N PRO A 120 6.77 21.71 -18.42
CA PRO A 120 7.03 21.07 -19.70
C PRO A 120 8.48 20.55 -19.83
N GLY A 121 8.61 19.32 -20.33
CA GLY A 121 9.91 18.70 -20.59
C GLY A 121 10.69 18.27 -19.34
N VAL A 122 10.08 18.34 -18.14
CA VAL A 122 10.73 17.99 -16.88
C VAL A 122 10.11 16.75 -16.28
N THR A 123 10.95 15.86 -15.75
CA THR A 123 10.54 14.76 -14.89
C THR A 123 10.60 15.21 -13.44
N THR A 124 9.44 15.18 -12.77
CA THR A 124 9.34 15.47 -11.34
C THR A 124 9.28 14.14 -10.57
N THR A 125 10.29 13.85 -9.78
CA THR A 125 10.34 12.67 -8.91
C THR A 125 9.73 13.00 -7.56
N SER A 126 8.70 12.27 -7.16
CA SER A 126 7.97 12.46 -5.91
C SER A 126 8.07 11.21 -5.04
N PRO A 127 9.01 11.17 -4.07
CA PRO A 127 9.05 10.11 -3.08
C PRO A 127 7.91 10.29 -2.08
N PHE A 128 7.41 9.18 -1.55
CA PHE A 128 6.39 9.17 -0.50
C PHE A 128 6.68 8.10 0.55
N ASP A 129 6.26 8.38 1.76
CA ASP A 129 6.35 7.48 2.90
C ASP A 129 5.12 7.70 3.79
N ILE A 130 4.24 6.73 3.79
CA ILE A 130 3.03 6.70 4.62
C ILE A 130 3.33 5.76 5.78
N PRO A 131 3.66 6.29 6.96
CA PRO A 131 4.18 5.47 8.07
C PRO A 131 3.14 4.48 8.60
N ASP A 132 1.85 4.78 8.45
CA ASP A 132 0.75 3.89 8.78
C ASP A 132 -0.50 4.24 7.94
N LEU A 133 -1.11 3.23 7.34
CA LEU A 133 -2.37 3.41 6.62
C LEU A 133 -3.54 3.64 7.60
N PRO A 134 -4.63 4.28 7.14
CA PRO A 134 -5.84 4.42 7.94
C PRO A 134 -6.31 3.09 8.54
N THR A 135 -6.72 3.10 9.79
CA THR A 135 -7.13 1.89 10.54
C THR A 135 -8.21 1.09 9.82
N ALA A 136 -9.11 1.76 9.08
CA ALA A 136 -10.16 1.11 8.31
C ALA A 136 -9.61 0.22 7.17
N LEU A 137 -8.40 0.47 6.67
CA LEU A 137 -7.78 -0.31 5.59
C LEU A 137 -6.92 -1.48 6.10
N LYS A 138 -6.49 -1.46 7.35
CA LYS A 138 -5.61 -2.50 7.91
C LYS A 138 -6.19 -3.91 7.80
N PRO A 139 -7.48 -4.16 8.08
CA PRO A 139 -8.08 -5.50 7.96
C PRO A 139 -8.01 -6.09 6.54
N LEU A 140 -7.91 -5.26 5.50
CA LEU A 140 -7.80 -5.73 4.11
C LEU A 140 -6.55 -6.62 3.92
N PHE A 141 -5.48 -6.35 4.65
CA PHE A 141 -4.21 -7.08 4.54
C PHE A 141 -4.22 -8.45 5.24
N LEU A 142 -5.28 -8.77 5.98
CA LEU A 142 -5.53 -10.13 6.50
C LEU A 142 -6.22 -11.04 5.47
N ALA A 143 -6.89 -10.45 4.49
CA ALA A 143 -7.58 -11.18 3.44
C ALA A 143 -6.56 -11.95 2.57
N SER A 144 -6.97 -13.06 1.96
CA SER A 144 -6.13 -13.84 1.03
C SER A 144 -5.89 -13.12 -0.30
N THR A 145 -6.71 -12.12 -0.60
CA THR A 145 -6.65 -11.35 -1.84
C THR A 145 -6.97 -9.90 -1.56
N VAL A 146 -6.12 -9.01 -2.05
CA VAL A 146 -6.32 -7.55 -2.03
C VAL A 146 -6.29 -7.05 -3.47
N TYR A 147 -7.22 -6.20 -3.81
CA TYR A 147 -7.25 -5.51 -5.09
C TYR A 147 -6.64 -4.13 -4.95
N VAL A 148 -5.81 -3.77 -5.92
CA VAL A 148 -5.11 -2.47 -5.97
C VAL A 148 -5.55 -1.72 -7.21
N GLY A 149 -5.89 -0.46 -7.02
CA GLY A 149 -6.18 0.48 -8.08
C GLY A 149 -5.31 1.72 -8.01
N ILE A 150 -4.99 2.28 -9.14
CA ILE A 150 -4.28 3.56 -9.26
C ILE A 150 -5.12 4.47 -10.13
N ARG A 151 -5.30 5.70 -9.68
CA ARG A 151 -5.93 6.79 -10.43
C ARG A 151 -4.98 7.97 -10.50
N VAL A 152 -5.00 8.66 -11.63
CA VAL A 152 -4.30 9.94 -11.80
C VAL A 152 -5.32 11.02 -12.13
N SER A 153 -5.29 12.12 -11.38
CA SER A 153 -6.05 13.32 -11.68
C SER A 153 -5.11 14.51 -11.88
N THR A 154 -5.58 15.49 -12.63
CA THR A 154 -4.75 16.63 -13.05
C THR A 154 -5.48 17.94 -12.83
N THR A 155 -4.71 19.00 -12.56
CA THR A 155 -5.16 20.40 -12.64
C THR A 155 -4.27 21.16 -13.61
N GLY A 156 -4.88 22.05 -14.42
CA GLY A 156 -4.18 22.76 -15.50
C GLY A 156 -4.22 22.04 -16.85
N THR A 157 -3.72 22.69 -17.87
CA THR A 157 -3.60 22.12 -19.23
C THR A 157 -2.24 21.47 -19.36
N ILE A 158 -2.18 20.17 -19.09
CA ILE A 158 -0.94 19.39 -19.03
C ILE A 158 -1.10 18.04 -19.73
N SER A 159 0.00 17.48 -20.21
CA SER A 159 0.04 16.09 -20.66
C SER A 159 1.36 15.43 -20.33
N GLY A 160 1.32 14.12 -20.07
CA GLY A 160 2.50 13.37 -19.68
C GLY A 160 2.17 11.96 -19.22
N THR A 161 3.06 11.42 -18.40
CA THR A 161 2.96 10.06 -17.88
C THR A 161 3.37 10.02 -16.41
N ALA A 162 2.52 9.46 -15.56
CA ALA A 162 2.88 9.09 -14.21
C ALA A 162 3.45 7.67 -14.22
N LYS A 163 4.66 7.50 -13.74
CA LYS A 163 5.36 6.23 -13.68
C LYS A 163 5.73 5.91 -12.25
N LEU A 164 5.16 4.85 -11.73
CA LEU A 164 5.57 4.31 -10.43
C LEU A 164 6.93 3.61 -10.61
N THR A 165 7.92 3.98 -9.81
CA THR A 165 9.28 3.42 -9.88
C THR A 165 9.62 2.56 -8.68
N ALA A 166 8.90 2.76 -7.58
CA ALA A 166 8.97 1.90 -6.40
C ALA A 166 7.65 1.95 -5.63
N LEU A 167 7.19 0.80 -5.12
CA LEU A 167 6.07 0.71 -4.19
C LEU A 167 6.27 -0.52 -3.30
N ARG A 168 6.47 -0.29 -2.02
CA ARG A 168 6.65 -1.34 -1.02
C ARG A 168 5.66 -1.14 0.12
N ALA A 169 5.20 -2.26 0.66
CA ALA A 169 4.37 -2.28 1.86
C ALA A 169 5.06 -3.10 2.95
N ARG A 170 5.22 -2.52 4.14
CA ARG A 170 5.65 -3.22 5.35
C ARG A 170 4.46 -3.39 6.26
N ILE A 171 4.11 -4.64 6.53
CA ILE A 171 2.96 -5.02 7.35
C ILE A 171 3.47 -5.63 8.64
N VAL A 172 3.06 -5.07 9.77
CA VAL A 172 3.32 -5.62 11.10
C VAL A 172 2.03 -6.25 11.60
N ILE A 173 2.08 -7.53 11.89
CA ILE A 173 0.96 -8.31 12.37
C ILE A 173 1.25 -8.78 13.78
N GLN A 174 0.28 -8.62 14.66
CA GLN A 174 0.26 -9.21 15.99
C GLN A 174 -0.66 -10.41 15.96
N ASP A 175 -0.12 -11.58 16.22
CA ASP A 175 -0.88 -12.82 16.28
C ASP A 175 -0.99 -13.28 17.73
N LYS A 176 -2.18 -13.77 18.08
CA LYS A 176 -2.41 -14.49 19.33
C LYS A 176 -2.21 -15.96 19.03
N PHE A 177 -1.01 -16.47 19.31
CA PHE A 177 -0.68 -17.87 19.06
C PHE A 177 -1.33 -18.86 20.02
N PHE A 178 -2.15 -18.38 20.98
CA PHE A 178 -2.88 -19.24 21.94
C PHE A 178 -4.22 -18.60 22.35
#